data_442a53613d38b2193f098d3436081fd2
#
_entry.id   442a53613d38b2193f098d3436081fd2
#
_cell.length_a   1.000
_cell.length_b   1.000
_cell.length_c   1.000
_cell.angle_alpha   90.00
_cell.angle_beta   90.00
_cell.angle_gamma   90.00
#
_symmetry.space_group_name_H-M   'P 1'
#
loop_
_entity.id
_entity.type
_entity.pdbx_description
1 polymer ?
#
loop_
_entity_poly.entity_id
_entity_poly.type
_entity_poly.pdbx_seq_one_letter_code
_entity_poly.pdbx_strand_id
1 'polypeptide(L)' 'LVAIPVALLAEDFFWLSSGLAGAVLQKFQNYRFRVAILGDISRFTAESPALRDFVYESNRRAQTLFLADRAALEARL' A
#
# COMPACT_ATOMS: atom_id res chain seq x y z
N LEU A 1 -0.72 10.52 9.62
CA LEU A 1 -0.23 9.64 8.56
C LEU A 1 0.78 8.66 9.12
N VAL A 2 0.60 7.39 8.81
CA VAL A 2 1.53 6.32 9.20
C VAL A 2 2.31 5.88 7.96
N ALA A 3 3.63 5.91 8.01
CA ALA A 3 4.48 5.49 6.90
C ALA A 3 5.11 4.13 7.25
N ILE A 4 4.93 3.14 6.38
CA ILE A 4 5.41 1.78 6.60
C ILE A 4 6.32 1.38 5.45
N PRO A 5 7.61 1.11 5.72
CA PRO A 5 8.50 0.59 4.68
C PRO A 5 8.05 -0.80 4.22
N VAL A 6 8.10 -1.04 2.92
CA VAL A 6 7.75 -2.35 2.34
C VAL A 6 8.55 -3.48 3.00
N ALA A 7 9.81 -3.21 3.34
CA ALA A 7 10.67 -4.22 3.96
C ALA A 7 10.15 -4.75 5.30
N LEU A 8 9.27 -4.02 5.96
CA LEU A 8 8.67 -4.46 7.23
C LEU A 8 7.41 -5.31 7.05
N LEU A 9 6.93 -5.44 5.82
CA LEU A 9 5.71 -6.19 5.54
C LEU A 9 6.06 -7.59 5.04
N ALA A 10 5.29 -8.58 5.50
CA ALA A 10 5.40 -9.93 4.98
C ALA A 10 5.01 -9.95 3.50
N GLU A 11 5.64 -10.84 2.74
CA GLU A 11 5.35 -10.97 1.31
C GLU A 11 3.87 -11.24 1.06
N ASP A 12 3.23 -12.01 1.93
CA ASP A 12 1.80 -12.34 1.82
C ASP A 12 0.90 -11.11 1.79
N PHE A 13 1.37 -9.99 2.34
CA PHE A 13 0.61 -8.74 2.30
C PHE A 13 0.27 -8.34 0.86
N PHE A 14 1.20 -8.61 -0.07
CA PHE A 14 1.05 -8.21 -1.47
C PHE A 14 0.31 -9.23 -2.33
N TRP A 15 -0.05 -10.39 -1.76
CA TRP A 15 -0.88 -11.37 -2.44
C TRP A 15 -2.33 -11.18 -2.03
N LEU A 16 -3.14 -10.57 -2.89
CA LEU A 16 -4.52 -10.22 -2.54
C LEU A 16 -5.35 -11.43 -2.12
N SER A 17 -5.03 -12.61 -2.65
CA SER A 17 -5.73 -13.84 -2.30
C SER A 17 -5.55 -14.23 -0.83
N SER A 18 -4.50 -13.73 -0.16
CA SER A 18 -4.31 -14.00 1.27
C SER A 18 -5.27 -13.22 2.16
N GLY A 19 -5.83 -12.11 1.65
CA GLY A 19 -6.71 -11.24 2.42
C GLY A 19 -5.99 -10.36 3.45
N LEU A 20 -4.68 -10.48 3.57
CA LEU A 20 -3.92 -9.77 4.60
C LEU A 20 -3.94 -8.26 4.40
N ALA A 21 -3.72 -7.80 3.17
CA ALA A 21 -3.75 -6.37 2.87
C ALA A 21 -5.11 -5.77 3.20
N GLY A 22 -6.19 -6.43 2.77
CA GLY A 22 -7.54 -5.97 3.07
C GLY A 22 -7.79 -5.86 4.57
N ALA A 23 -7.40 -6.89 5.33
CA ALA A 23 -7.62 -6.92 6.77
C ALA A 23 -6.83 -5.81 7.49
N VAL A 24 -5.55 -5.63 7.14
CA VAL A 24 -4.69 -4.63 7.78
C VAL A 24 -5.15 -3.23 7.43
N LEU A 25 -5.39 -2.95 6.15
CA LEU A 25 -5.77 -1.62 5.70
C LEU A 25 -7.16 -1.23 6.19
N GLN A 26 -8.05 -2.20 6.33
CA GLN A 26 -9.38 -1.94 6.89
C GLN A 26 -9.30 -1.43 8.33
N LYS A 27 -8.37 -1.95 9.12
CA LYS A 27 -8.17 -1.48 10.48
C LYS A 27 -7.73 -0.03 10.52
N PHE A 28 -6.80 0.35 9.65
CA PHE A 28 -6.38 1.75 9.57
C PHE A 28 -7.55 2.66 9.17
N GLN A 29 -8.37 2.23 8.23
CA GLN A 29 -9.57 2.98 7.84
C GLN A 29 -10.55 3.14 8.99
N ASN A 30 -10.78 2.07 9.76
CA ASN A 30 -11.70 2.11 10.88
C ASN A 30 -11.27 3.11 11.95
N TYR A 31 -9.95 3.28 12.13
CA TYR A 31 -9.40 4.26 13.06
C TYR A 31 -9.09 5.60 12.39
N ARG A 32 -9.46 5.75 11.13
CA ARG A 32 -9.28 6.98 10.34
C ARG A 32 -7.82 7.40 10.19
N PHE A 33 -6.90 6.45 10.21
CA PHE A 33 -5.49 6.71 9.92
C PHE A 33 -5.23 6.63 8.43
N ARG A 34 -4.46 7.57 7.92
CA ARG A 34 -3.91 7.48 6.57
C ARG A 34 -2.59 6.73 6.64
N VAL A 35 -2.36 5.91 5.62
CA VAL A 35 -1.18 5.03 5.56
C VAL A 35 -0.43 5.26 4.25
N ALA A 36 0.90 5.33 4.32
CA ALA A 36 1.75 5.34 3.15
C ALA A 36 2.68 4.13 3.22
N ILE A 37 2.64 3.29 2.20
CA ILE A 37 3.52 2.13 2.08
C ILE A 37 4.63 2.52 1.12
N LEU A 38 5.87 2.51 1.62
CA LEU A 38 7.01 3.06 0.92
C LEU A 38 7.96 1.95 0.48
N GLY A 39 8.26 1.90 -0.79
CA GLY A 39 9.22 0.96 -1.36
C GLY A 39 8.82 0.48 -2.73
N ASP A 40 9.69 -0.31 -3.34
CA ASP A 40 9.48 -0.88 -4.66
C ASP A 40 8.64 -2.16 -4.56
N ILE A 41 7.44 -2.13 -5.13
CA ILE A 41 6.55 -3.28 -5.19
C ILE A 41 6.38 -3.80 -6.61
N SER A 42 7.26 -3.39 -7.52
CA SER A 42 7.12 -3.72 -8.94
C SER A 42 7.09 -5.23 -9.21
N ARG A 43 7.85 -6.03 -8.45
CA ARG A 43 7.84 -7.48 -8.62
C ARG A 43 6.47 -8.09 -8.34
N PHE A 44 5.71 -7.50 -7.42
CA PHE A 44 4.37 -8.00 -7.09
C PHE A 44 3.34 -7.51 -8.10
N THR A 45 3.40 -6.24 -8.49
CA THR A 45 2.44 -5.69 -9.45
C THR A 45 2.65 -6.26 -10.85
N ALA A 46 3.88 -6.64 -11.20
CA ALA A 46 4.18 -7.26 -12.48
C ALA A 46 3.49 -8.62 -12.63
N GLU A 47 3.33 -9.36 -11.54
CA GLU A 47 2.72 -10.69 -11.56
C GLU A 47 1.22 -10.69 -11.29
N SER A 48 0.68 -9.59 -10.76
CA SER A 48 -0.73 -9.54 -10.35
C SER A 48 -1.41 -8.28 -10.89
N PRO A 49 -2.16 -8.40 -11.98
CA PRO A 49 -2.98 -7.28 -12.46
C PRO A 49 -3.97 -6.78 -11.41
N ALA A 50 -4.51 -7.69 -10.58
CA ALA A 50 -5.43 -7.31 -9.51
C ALA A 50 -4.74 -6.42 -8.47
N LEU A 51 -3.50 -6.73 -8.11
CA LEU A 51 -2.74 -5.90 -7.18
C LEU A 51 -2.44 -4.53 -7.80
N ARG A 52 -2.07 -4.50 -9.07
CA ARG A 52 -1.81 -3.25 -9.77
C ARG A 52 -3.04 -2.34 -9.75
N ASP A 53 -4.21 -2.89 -10.01
CA ASP A 53 -5.45 -2.14 -9.99
C ASP A 53 -5.78 -1.66 -8.57
N PHE A 54 -5.54 -2.51 -7.57
CA PHE A 54 -5.75 -2.17 -6.18
C PHE A 54 -4.85 -1.00 -5.76
N VAL A 55 -3.58 -1.03 -6.14
CA VAL A 55 -2.63 0.06 -5.84
C VAL A 55 -3.08 1.36 -6.52
N TYR A 56 -3.48 1.28 -7.77
CA TYR A 56 -3.94 2.45 -8.51
C TYR A 56 -5.16 3.10 -7.83
N GLU A 57 -6.15 2.30 -7.46
CA GLU A 57 -7.34 2.82 -6.79
C GLU A 57 -7.03 3.38 -5.40
N SER A 58 -6.14 2.72 -4.66
CA SER A 58 -5.73 3.20 -3.34
C SER A 58 -5.06 4.55 -3.43
N ASN A 59 -4.15 4.73 -4.38
CA ASN A 59 -3.45 6.00 -4.60
C ASN A 59 -4.42 7.10 -5.00
N ARG A 60 -5.42 6.76 -5.81
CA ARG A 60 -6.42 7.72 -6.26
C ARG A 60 -7.27 8.24 -5.12
N ARG A 61 -7.62 7.37 -4.17
CA ARG A 61 -8.42 7.74 -3.00
C ARG A 61 -7.59 8.43 -1.92
N ALA A 62 -6.28 8.29 -1.96
CA ALA A 62 -5.35 8.92 -1.04
C ALA A 62 -5.51 8.53 0.45
N GLN A 63 -6.31 7.52 0.75
CA GLN A 63 -6.44 6.98 2.10
C GLN A 63 -5.26 6.07 2.43
N THR A 64 -4.89 5.22 1.47
CA THR A 64 -3.70 4.38 1.50
C THR A 64 -2.86 4.72 0.27
N LEU A 65 -1.61 5.10 0.48
CA LEU A 65 -0.71 5.46 -0.60
C LEU A 65 0.37 4.39 -0.77
N PHE A 66 0.66 4.03 -2.01
CA PHE A 66 1.78 3.16 -2.36
C PHE A 66 2.78 4.00 -3.14
N LEU A 67 3.90 4.33 -2.54
CA LEU A 67 4.88 5.25 -3.12
C LEU A 67 6.27 4.62 -3.09
N ALA A 68 7.13 5.04 -4.02
CA ALA A 68 8.45 4.45 -4.17
C ALA A 68 9.34 4.71 -2.97
N ASP A 69 9.26 5.92 -2.40
CA ASP A 69 10.14 6.32 -1.31
C ASP A 69 9.57 7.53 -0.55
N ARG A 70 10.33 7.97 0.45
CA ARG A 70 9.91 9.09 1.29
C ARG A 70 9.83 10.40 0.50
N ALA A 71 10.70 10.60 -0.49
CA ALA A 71 10.67 11.81 -1.29
C ALA A 71 9.35 11.92 -2.07
N ALA A 72 8.86 10.79 -2.61
CA ALA A 72 7.56 10.77 -3.28
C ALA A 72 6.42 11.10 -2.33
N LEU A 73 6.51 10.65 -1.07
CA LEU A 73 5.51 10.98 -0.06
C LEU A 73 5.52 12.46 0.25
N GLU A 74 6.69 13.05 0.46
CA GLU A 74 6.81 14.47 0.76
C GLU A 74 6.28 15.34 -0.37
N ALA A 75 6.47 14.90 -1.61
CA ALA A 75 5.96 15.63 -2.78
C ALA A 75 4.42 15.66 -2.82
N ARG A 76 3.75 14.71 -2.16
CA ARG A 76 2.29 14.65 -2.12
C ARG A 76 1.68 15.37 -0.93
N LEU A 77 2.50 15.69 0.06
CA LEU A 77 2.05 16.46 1.21
C LEU A 77 2.07 17.95 0.91
#